data_d6e78f31fd024a9cf9d2f2eb4ba44a09
#
_entry.id   d6e78f31fd024a9cf9d2f2eb4ba44a09
#
_cell.length_a   1.000
_cell.length_b   1.000
_cell.length_c   1.000
_cell.angle_alpha   90.00
_cell.angle_beta   90.00
_cell.angle_gamma   90.00
#
_symmetry.space_group_name_H-M   'P 1'
#
loop_
_entity.id
_entity.type
_entity.pdbx_description
1 polymer ?
#
loop_
_entity_poly.entity_id
_entity_poly.type
_entity_poly.pdbx_seq_one_letter_code
_entity_poly.pdbx_strand_id
1 'polypeptide(L)'
;MRRGFLITVLLFSLSLSLTVNAEQIDSDTVREWLGRVTAAGKNLNYEGTFVYRHGNEMEAVKIIHKADDKGEHERMISLTGSAREIIRNNKVVTCIIPDSKSVVVDNNTPGTQQLPSFPSELGQLDAYYDFSFEGYERVASREARRVGIKPTDRFRYGYRLWIEDAFELLLRSELLDPDGNAVEQIMFTDIKLYESLDSDLLEPNVSGREFTWVPDDETDHDEPMPVDPNWQVKNKPKGFMLAHHNMHKLQETNRPV
;
A
#
# COMPACT_ATOMS: atom_id res chain seq x y z
N MET A 1 50.20 -13.64 -60.84
CA MET A 1 48.75 -13.36 -60.74
C MET A 1 48.12 -14.29 -59.72
N ARG A 2 47.92 -13.79 -58.47
CA ARG A 2 47.22 -14.55 -57.37
C ARG A 2 45.98 -13.76 -57.07
N ARG A 3 44.80 -14.33 -57.39
CA ARG A 3 43.48 -13.80 -57.06
C ARG A 3 43.15 -14.24 -55.64
N GLY A 4 43.08 -13.28 -54.68
CA GLY A 4 42.57 -13.47 -53.35
C GLY A 4 41.05 -13.46 -53.37
N PHE A 5 40.46 -14.55 -52.84
CA PHE A 5 39.01 -14.68 -52.68
C PHE A 5 38.63 -14.21 -51.26
N LEU A 6 37.99 -13.01 -51.15
CA LEU A 6 37.45 -12.46 -49.92
C LEU A 6 36.11 -13.11 -49.67
N ILE A 7 36.03 -13.98 -48.65
CA ILE A 7 34.77 -14.57 -48.14
C ILE A 7 34.22 -13.60 -47.07
N THR A 8 33.20 -12.84 -47.44
CA THR A 8 32.43 -12.04 -46.47
C THR A 8 31.44 -12.92 -45.74
N VAL A 9 31.74 -13.24 -44.46
CA VAL A 9 30.82 -13.96 -43.60
C VAL A 9 29.81 -12.96 -43.01
N LEU A 10 28.58 -13.02 -43.48
CA LEU A 10 27.45 -12.24 -42.99
C LEU A 10 26.90 -12.92 -41.71
N LEU A 11 27.28 -12.43 -40.54
CA LEU A 11 26.69 -12.85 -39.26
C LEU A 11 25.28 -12.29 -39.14
N PHE A 12 24.29 -13.15 -39.42
CA PHE A 12 22.89 -12.85 -39.20
C PHE A 12 22.60 -13.12 -37.70
N SER A 13 22.64 -12.07 -36.87
CA SER A 13 22.25 -12.15 -35.46
C SER A 13 20.71 -12.29 -35.36
N LEU A 14 20.24 -13.52 -35.13
CA LEU A 14 18.83 -13.82 -34.84
C LEU A 14 18.52 -13.35 -33.43
N SER A 15 17.94 -12.16 -33.27
CA SER A 15 17.43 -11.66 -32.02
C SER A 15 16.16 -12.44 -31.65
N LEU A 16 16.30 -13.43 -30.77
CA LEU A 16 15.17 -14.16 -30.19
C LEU A 16 14.52 -13.25 -29.17
N SER A 17 13.46 -12.55 -29.55
CA SER A 17 12.61 -11.81 -28.63
C SER A 17 11.81 -12.81 -27.82
N LEU A 18 12.23 -13.10 -26.58
CA LEU A 18 11.44 -13.83 -25.61
C LEU A 18 10.26 -12.94 -25.20
N THR A 19 9.10 -13.16 -25.80
CA THR A 19 7.85 -12.62 -25.30
C THR A 19 7.50 -13.33 -24.01
N VAL A 20 7.70 -12.69 -22.86
CA VAL A 20 7.15 -13.15 -21.59
C VAL A 20 5.64 -12.95 -21.68
N ASN A 21 4.91 -14.01 -21.97
CA ASN A 21 3.47 -14.02 -21.86
C ASN A 21 3.12 -14.06 -20.37
N ALA A 22 2.36 -13.07 -19.89
CA ALA A 22 1.74 -13.14 -18.57
C ALA A 22 0.72 -14.29 -18.59
N GLU A 23 0.89 -15.23 -17.68
CA GLU A 23 -0.03 -16.36 -17.52
C GLU A 23 -1.26 -15.88 -16.75
N GLN A 24 -2.44 -16.07 -17.31
CA GLN A 24 -3.70 -15.77 -16.63
C GLN A 24 -3.91 -16.76 -15.50
N ILE A 25 -4.17 -16.24 -14.29
CA ILE A 25 -4.44 -17.07 -13.12
C ILE A 25 -5.94 -17.12 -12.86
N ASP A 26 -6.43 -18.30 -12.46
CA ASP A 26 -7.81 -18.46 -12.04
C ASP A 26 -8.14 -17.58 -10.83
N SER A 27 -9.28 -16.90 -10.87
CA SER A 27 -9.70 -15.91 -9.86
C SER A 27 -9.90 -16.50 -8.47
N ASP A 28 -10.36 -17.77 -8.37
CA ASP A 28 -10.54 -18.44 -7.08
C ASP A 28 -9.18 -18.71 -6.42
N THR A 29 -8.20 -19.16 -7.20
CA THR A 29 -6.82 -19.36 -6.76
C THR A 29 -6.19 -18.06 -6.27
N VAL A 30 -6.40 -16.95 -6.99
CA VAL A 30 -5.87 -15.63 -6.58
C VAL A 30 -6.55 -15.14 -5.30
N ARG A 31 -7.85 -15.33 -5.17
CA ARG A 31 -8.59 -14.91 -3.98
C ARG A 31 -8.10 -15.61 -2.72
N GLU A 32 -7.95 -16.93 -2.79
CA GLU A 32 -7.41 -17.73 -1.70
C GLU A 32 -5.99 -17.28 -1.34
N TRP A 33 -5.16 -17.06 -2.35
CA TRP A 33 -3.79 -16.62 -2.17
C TRP A 33 -3.69 -15.21 -1.56
N LEU A 34 -4.45 -14.21 -2.05
CA LEU A 34 -4.50 -12.87 -1.45
C LEU A 34 -5.02 -12.90 0.01
N GLY A 35 -5.92 -13.83 0.31
CA GLY A 35 -6.35 -14.10 1.69
C GLY A 35 -5.19 -14.53 2.59
N ARG A 36 -4.31 -15.43 2.12
CA ARG A 36 -3.10 -15.85 2.84
C ARG A 36 -2.09 -14.71 2.99
N VAL A 37 -1.89 -13.90 1.94
CA VAL A 37 -1.04 -12.69 2.00
C VAL A 37 -1.54 -11.72 3.07
N THR A 38 -2.85 -11.50 3.13
CA THR A 38 -3.45 -10.64 4.16
C THR A 38 -3.25 -11.22 5.56
N ALA A 39 -3.41 -12.54 5.70
CA ALA A 39 -3.18 -13.23 6.97
C ALA A 39 -1.70 -13.17 7.38
N ALA A 40 -0.77 -13.34 6.45
CA ALA A 40 0.67 -13.24 6.70
C ALA A 40 1.05 -11.86 7.23
N GLY A 41 0.58 -10.80 6.59
CA GLY A 41 0.83 -9.42 7.03
C GLY A 41 0.36 -9.14 8.46
N LYS A 42 -0.72 -9.81 8.92
CA LYS A 42 -1.29 -9.64 10.25
C LYS A 42 -0.70 -10.54 11.33
N ASN A 43 -0.18 -11.71 10.94
CA ASN A 43 0.20 -12.74 11.92
C ASN A 43 1.72 -12.91 12.07
N LEU A 44 2.51 -12.38 11.14
CA LEU A 44 3.98 -12.49 11.20
C LEU A 44 4.58 -11.42 12.10
N ASN A 45 5.64 -11.81 12.81
CA ASN A 45 6.47 -10.86 13.55
C ASN A 45 7.63 -10.43 12.64
N TYR A 46 7.75 -9.14 12.37
CA TYR A 46 8.81 -8.63 11.51
C TYR A 46 9.26 -7.22 11.87
N GLU A 47 10.47 -6.92 11.49
CA GLU A 47 11.07 -5.59 11.48
C GLU A 47 11.60 -5.33 10.08
N GLY A 48 11.41 -4.12 9.56
CA GLY A 48 11.89 -3.78 8.23
C GLY A 48 11.94 -2.29 7.99
N THR A 49 12.47 -1.95 6.83
CA THR A 49 12.43 -0.58 6.30
C THR A 49 11.82 -0.64 4.91
N PHE A 50 10.85 0.21 4.66
CA PHE A 50 10.27 0.37 3.35
C PHE A 50 10.35 1.83 2.88
N VAL A 51 10.30 1.99 1.57
CA VAL A 51 10.14 3.28 0.91
C VAL A 51 8.70 3.38 0.42
N TYR A 52 8.04 4.46 0.79
CA TYR A 52 6.75 4.87 0.26
C TYR A 52 6.96 6.01 -0.74
N ARG A 53 6.37 5.89 -1.93
CA ARG A 53 6.36 6.92 -2.96
C ARG A 53 4.92 7.25 -3.35
N HIS A 54 4.59 8.52 -3.35
CA HIS A 54 3.33 9.04 -3.88
C HIS A 54 3.64 10.23 -4.81
N GLY A 55 3.33 10.07 -6.09
CA GLY A 55 3.74 11.05 -7.09
C GLY A 55 5.26 11.26 -7.11
N ASN A 56 5.70 12.48 -6.78
CA ASN A 56 7.12 12.86 -6.70
C ASN A 56 7.68 12.84 -5.27
N GLU A 57 6.85 12.59 -4.27
CA GLU A 57 7.26 12.51 -2.87
C GLU A 57 7.72 11.10 -2.52
N MET A 58 8.71 11.01 -1.65
CA MET A 58 9.30 9.76 -1.22
C MET A 58 9.66 9.82 0.26
N GLU A 59 9.21 8.84 1.02
CA GLU A 59 9.53 8.67 2.43
C GLU A 59 10.16 7.29 2.69
N ALA A 60 11.13 7.23 3.58
CA ALA A 60 11.62 5.98 4.15
C ALA A 60 11.05 5.82 5.55
N VAL A 61 10.51 4.64 5.84
CA VAL A 61 9.84 4.33 7.10
C VAL A 61 10.37 3.02 7.64
N LYS A 62 10.75 3.02 8.92
CA LYS A 62 11.00 1.79 9.67
C LYS A 62 9.68 1.27 10.23
N ILE A 63 9.43 -0.03 10.12
CA ILE A 63 8.27 -0.71 10.70
C ILE A 63 8.72 -1.84 11.61
N ILE A 64 8.02 -1.98 12.72
CA ILE A 64 8.09 -3.10 13.65
C ILE A 64 6.66 -3.61 13.81
N HIS A 65 6.42 -4.87 13.45
CA HIS A 65 5.11 -5.49 13.53
C HIS A 65 5.19 -6.74 14.40
N LYS A 66 4.30 -6.83 15.37
CA LYS A 66 4.18 -7.94 16.30
C LYS A 66 2.74 -8.41 16.36
N ALA A 67 2.55 -9.72 16.25
CA ALA A 67 1.30 -10.38 16.50
C ALA A 67 1.47 -11.40 17.65
N ASP A 68 0.59 -11.36 18.63
CA ASP A 68 0.57 -12.28 19.76
C ASP A 68 -0.88 -12.56 20.22
N ASP A 69 -1.04 -13.22 21.36
CA ASP A 69 -2.34 -13.53 21.96
C ASP A 69 -3.16 -12.30 22.37
N LYS A 70 -2.52 -11.12 22.46
CA LYS A 70 -3.16 -9.83 22.76
C LYS A 70 -3.62 -9.09 21.51
N GLY A 71 -3.19 -9.55 20.33
CA GLY A 71 -3.57 -8.99 19.03
C GLY A 71 -2.41 -8.49 18.20
N GLU A 72 -2.68 -7.47 17.38
CA GLU A 72 -1.77 -6.87 16.42
C GLU A 72 -1.22 -5.54 16.96
N HIS A 73 0.11 -5.42 16.95
CA HIS A 73 0.83 -4.25 17.42
C HIS A 73 1.81 -3.81 16.35
N GLU A 74 1.85 -2.53 16.07
CA GLU A 74 2.71 -1.97 15.03
C GLU A 74 3.31 -0.65 15.48
N ARG A 75 4.56 -0.42 15.12
CA ARG A 75 5.25 0.84 15.29
C ARG A 75 5.92 1.22 14.00
N MET A 76 5.58 2.40 13.47
CA MET A 76 6.21 2.98 12.29
C MET A 76 6.93 4.27 12.67
N ILE A 77 8.14 4.45 12.13
CA ILE A 77 9.01 5.58 12.41
C ILE A 77 9.46 6.16 11.07
N SER A 78 9.13 7.43 10.81
CA SER A 78 9.63 8.15 9.64
C SER A 78 11.14 8.32 9.77
N LEU A 79 11.88 7.89 8.75
CA LEU A 79 13.34 8.01 8.68
C LEU A 79 13.77 9.22 7.85
N THR A 80 12.85 9.79 7.07
CA THR A 80 13.06 10.96 6.21
C THR A 80 11.92 11.94 6.38
N GLY A 81 12.14 13.21 6.02
CA GLY A 81 11.11 14.26 6.16
C GLY A 81 10.87 14.68 7.61
N SER A 82 9.66 15.10 7.92
CA SER A 82 9.27 15.49 9.28
C SER A 82 9.22 14.28 10.20
N ALA A 83 9.75 14.43 11.40
CA ALA A 83 9.74 13.36 12.40
C ALA A 83 8.30 12.96 12.75
N ARG A 84 7.98 11.69 12.57
CA ARG A 84 6.66 11.13 12.86
C ARG A 84 6.81 9.69 13.35
N GLU A 85 6.07 9.35 14.37
CA GLU A 85 5.97 8.00 14.89
C GLU A 85 4.51 7.61 15.01
N ILE A 86 4.15 6.46 14.47
CA ILE A 86 2.78 5.92 14.51
C ILE A 86 2.84 4.61 15.27
N ILE A 87 2.03 4.51 16.30
CA ILE A 87 1.88 3.30 17.10
C ILE A 87 0.44 2.81 16.96
N ARG A 88 0.30 1.57 16.53
CA ARG A 88 -0.97 0.87 16.50
C ARG A 88 -1.00 -0.18 17.58
N ASN A 89 -2.06 -0.20 18.34
CA ASN A 89 -2.37 -1.24 19.28
C ASN A 89 -3.80 -1.72 18.99
N ASN A 90 -3.91 -2.78 18.23
CA ASN A 90 -5.17 -3.26 17.68
C ASN A 90 -5.87 -2.16 16.84
N LYS A 91 -7.00 -1.62 17.36
CA LYS A 91 -7.79 -0.59 16.69
C LYS A 91 -7.34 0.84 17.03
N VAL A 92 -6.57 1.02 18.09
CA VAL A 92 -6.13 2.34 18.54
C VAL A 92 -4.87 2.73 17.79
N VAL A 93 -4.89 3.89 17.17
CA VAL A 93 -3.74 4.47 16.47
C VAL A 93 -3.31 5.74 17.17
N THR A 94 -2.05 5.81 17.55
CA THR A 94 -1.45 6.99 18.17
C THR A 94 -0.40 7.55 17.21
N CYS A 95 -0.60 8.78 16.76
CA CYS A 95 0.36 9.50 15.94
C CYS A 95 1.10 10.53 16.78
N ILE A 96 2.41 10.43 16.84
CA ILE A 96 3.30 11.32 17.60
C ILE A 96 4.07 12.17 16.60
N ILE A 97 3.97 13.50 16.75
CA ILE A 97 4.67 14.48 15.91
C ILE A 97 5.60 15.31 16.80
N PRO A 98 6.89 14.91 16.92
CA PRO A 98 7.83 15.53 17.84
C PRO A 98 8.05 17.03 17.59
N ASP A 99 8.09 17.45 16.33
CA ASP A 99 8.36 18.84 15.94
C ASP A 99 7.29 19.81 16.45
N SER A 100 6.03 19.39 16.46
CA SER A 100 4.90 20.17 17.00
C SER A 100 4.56 19.84 18.44
N LYS A 101 5.28 18.87 19.05
CA LYS A 101 4.98 18.32 20.39
C LYS A 101 3.50 17.92 20.52
N SER A 102 2.94 17.28 19.50
CA SER A 102 1.55 16.84 19.50
C SER A 102 1.43 15.33 19.42
N VAL A 103 0.39 14.80 20.06
CA VAL A 103 -0.03 13.39 20.00
C VAL A 103 -1.50 13.39 19.62
N VAL A 104 -1.81 12.72 18.53
CA VAL A 104 -3.19 12.49 18.09
C VAL A 104 -3.52 11.02 18.33
N VAL A 105 -4.64 10.77 19.01
CA VAL A 105 -5.12 9.40 19.27
C VAL A 105 -6.42 9.21 18.52
N ASP A 106 -6.42 8.26 17.61
CA ASP A 106 -7.57 7.89 16.79
C ASP A 106 -8.04 6.47 17.18
N ASN A 107 -9.30 6.35 17.55
CA ASN A 107 -9.90 5.09 17.97
C ASN A 107 -10.72 4.43 16.85
N ASN A 108 -10.84 5.03 15.69
CA ASN A 108 -11.89 4.63 14.74
C ASN A 108 -11.55 4.75 13.25
N THR A 109 -10.32 5.11 12.86
CA THR A 109 -10.05 5.38 11.44
C THR A 109 -9.74 4.10 10.67
N PRO A 110 -10.67 3.63 9.79
CA PRO A 110 -10.32 2.69 8.75
C PRO A 110 -9.43 3.43 7.72
N GLY A 111 -8.19 3.05 7.56
CA GLY A 111 -7.34 3.57 6.47
C GLY A 111 -6.02 4.20 6.86
N THR A 112 -5.67 4.26 8.15
CA THR A 112 -4.30 4.64 8.58
C THR A 112 -3.27 3.52 8.37
N GLN A 113 -3.64 2.44 7.69
CA GLN A 113 -2.67 1.43 7.26
C GLN A 113 -1.84 2.03 6.14
N GLN A 114 -0.57 2.32 6.41
CA GLN A 114 0.39 2.72 5.36
C GLN A 114 0.82 1.55 4.47
N LEU A 115 0.62 0.31 4.92
CA LEU A 115 0.79 -0.87 4.08
C LEU A 115 -0.52 -1.20 3.36
N PRO A 116 -0.47 -1.59 2.08
CA PRO A 116 -1.67 -1.96 1.35
C PRO A 116 -2.39 -3.10 2.07
N SER A 117 -3.57 -2.82 2.56
CA SER A 117 -4.49 -3.86 3.02
C SER A 117 -5.49 -4.15 1.91
N PHE A 118 -5.58 -5.41 1.53
CA PHE A 118 -6.63 -5.82 0.60
C PHE A 118 -7.98 -5.82 1.31
N PRO A 119 -9.06 -5.45 0.61
CA PRO A 119 -10.40 -5.59 1.18
C PRO A 119 -10.61 -7.01 1.67
N SER A 120 -11.17 -7.17 2.86
CA SER A 120 -11.50 -8.48 3.42
C SER A 120 -12.52 -9.25 2.57
N GLU A 121 -13.31 -8.52 1.75
CA GLU A 121 -14.29 -9.09 0.83
C GLU A 121 -13.73 -9.16 -0.60
N LEU A 122 -12.84 -10.11 -0.84
CA LEU A 122 -12.28 -10.39 -2.16
C LEU A 122 -13.29 -11.02 -3.14
N GLY A 123 -14.46 -11.43 -2.65
CA GLY A 123 -15.45 -12.25 -3.36
C GLY A 123 -16.09 -11.63 -4.60
N GLN A 124 -15.87 -10.36 -4.89
CA GLN A 124 -16.40 -9.68 -6.08
C GLN A 124 -15.32 -9.07 -6.96
N LEU A 125 -14.03 -9.28 -6.64
CA LEU A 125 -12.93 -8.68 -7.40
C LEU A 125 -12.86 -9.19 -8.82
N ASP A 126 -13.13 -10.47 -9.05
CA ASP A 126 -13.15 -11.12 -10.35
C ASP A 126 -14.17 -10.53 -11.34
N ALA A 127 -15.25 -9.91 -10.84
CA ALA A 127 -16.20 -9.20 -11.67
C ALA A 127 -15.62 -7.90 -12.28
N TYR A 128 -14.51 -7.39 -11.74
CA TYR A 128 -13.95 -6.08 -12.07
C TYR A 128 -12.47 -6.09 -12.34
N TYR A 129 -11.76 -7.20 -12.11
CA TYR A 129 -10.33 -7.31 -12.28
C TYR A 129 -9.92 -8.62 -12.92
N ASP A 130 -8.94 -8.55 -13.81
CA ASP A 130 -8.20 -9.67 -14.35
C ASP A 130 -6.91 -9.85 -13.56
N PHE A 131 -6.54 -11.11 -13.28
CA PHE A 131 -5.35 -11.46 -12.53
C PHE A 131 -4.34 -12.16 -13.43
N SER A 132 -3.07 -11.84 -13.27
CA SER A 132 -2.01 -12.46 -14.06
C SER A 132 -0.75 -12.67 -13.24
N PHE A 133 -0.06 -13.80 -13.50
CA PHE A 133 1.30 -14.02 -13.06
C PHE A 133 2.27 -13.37 -14.04
N GLU A 134 3.14 -12.49 -13.53
CA GLU A 134 4.08 -11.72 -14.34
C GLU A 134 5.55 -12.14 -14.12
N GLY A 135 5.80 -13.30 -13.49
CA GLY A 135 7.12 -13.85 -13.21
C GLY A 135 7.63 -13.56 -11.81
N TYR A 136 8.92 -13.69 -11.62
CA TYR A 136 9.59 -13.48 -10.34
C TYR A 136 10.56 -12.31 -10.42
N GLU A 137 10.74 -11.64 -9.29
CA GLU A 137 11.69 -10.55 -9.13
C GLU A 137 12.27 -10.57 -7.72
N ARG A 138 13.47 -10.03 -7.54
CA ARG A 138 14.10 -9.95 -6.22
C ARG A 138 13.75 -8.63 -5.55
N VAL A 139 13.14 -8.69 -4.36
CA VAL A 139 12.80 -7.53 -3.52
C VAL A 139 13.33 -7.76 -2.11
N ALA A 140 13.96 -6.78 -1.49
CA ALA A 140 14.57 -6.89 -0.14
C ALA A 140 15.43 -8.16 0.03
N SER A 141 16.22 -8.51 -1.00
CA SER A 141 17.07 -9.72 -1.04
C SER A 141 16.32 -11.06 -1.04
N ARG A 142 14.99 -11.06 -1.20
CA ARG A 142 14.12 -12.23 -1.26
C ARG A 142 13.55 -12.41 -2.66
N GLU A 143 13.32 -13.65 -3.08
CA GLU A 143 12.56 -13.92 -4.29
C GLU A 143 11.08 -13.65 -4.03
N ALA A 144 10.45 -12.92 -4.94
CA ALA A 144 9.06 -12.52 -4.84
C ALA A 144 8.34 -12.79 -6.16
N ARG A 145 7.17 -13.40 -6.07
CA ARG A 145 6.24 -13.62 -7.19
C ARG A 145 5.55 -12.30 -7.52
N ARG A 146 5.61 -11.91 -8.80
CA ARG A 146 4.96 -10.71 -9.29
C ARG A 146 3.58 -11.05 -9.86
N VAL A 147 2.56 -10.37 -9.35
CA VAL A 147 1.16 -10.53 -9.75
C VAL A 147 0.59 -9.20 -10.19
N GLY A 148 0.00 -9.21 -11.37
CA GLY A 148 -0.77 -8.10 -11.89
C GLY A 148 -2.25 -8.25 -11.58
N ILE A 149 -2.89 -7.16 -11.15
CA ILE A 149 -4.32 -7.02 -10.90
C ILE A 149 -4.81 -5.87 -11.77
N LYS A 150 -5.36 -6.18 -12.92
CA LYS A 150 -5.75 -5.21 -13.95
C LYS A 150 -7.27 -4.99 -13.92
N PRO A 151 -7.75 -3.74 -13.82
CA PRO A 151 -9.19 -3.49 -13.89
C PRO A 151 -9.74 -3.78 -15.29
N THR A 152 -10.97 -4.30 -15.34
CA THR A 152 -11.72 -4.54 -16.59
C THR A 152 -12.37 -3.27 -17.13
N ASP A 153 -12.31 -2.16 -16.39
CA ASP A 153 -12.82 -0.86 -16.79
C ASP A 153 -11.78 0.25 -16.56
N ARG A 154 -12.09 1.49 -16.95
CA ARG A 154 -11.19 2.65 -16.81
C ARG A 154 -11.43 3.52 -15.59
N PHE A 155 -12.26 3.07 -14.67
CA PHE A 155 -12.65 3.85 -13.49
C PHE A 155 -11.91 3.41 -12.23
N ARG A 156 -11.18 2.31 -12.31
CA ARG A 156 -10.45 1.70 -11.19
C ARG A 156 -8.96 1.75 -11.44
N TYR A 157 -8.23 1.85 -10.35
CA TYR A 157 -6.79 1.63 -10.37
C TYR A 157 -6.49 0.14 -10.49
N GLY A 158 -5.36 -0.18 -11.15
CA GLY A 158 -4.75 -1.50 -11.12
C GLY A 158 -3.73 -1.62 -9.99
N TYR A 159 -3.27 -2.85 -9.76
CA TYR A 159 -2.19 -3.11 -8.81
C TYR A 159 -1.15 -4.03 -9.42
N ARG A 160 0.08 -3.90 -8.97
CA ARG A 160 1.13 -4.89 -9.15
C ARG A 160 1.75 -5.20 -7.80
N LEU A 161 1.84 -6.48 -7.47
CA LEU A 161 2.22 -6.96 -6.16
C LEU A 161 3.41 -7.88 -6.28
N TRP A 162 4.36 -7.78 -5.35
CA TRP A 162 5.48 -8.69 -5.21
C TRP A 162 5.39 -9.38 -3.86
N ILE A 163 5.13 -10.66 -3.88
CA ILE A 163 4.82 -11.48 -2.71
C ILE A 163 5.88 -12.55 -2.57
N GLU A 164 6.50 -12.62 -1.42
CA GLU A 164 7.51 -13.63 -1.09
C GLU A 164 6.83 -14.98 -0.90
N ASP A 165 7.39 -16.03 -1.51
CA ASP A 165 6.70 -17.32 -1.60
C ASP A 165 6.69 -18.14 -0.30
N ALA A 166 7.73 -18.02 0.56
CA ALA A 166 7.84 -18.87 1.74
C ALA A 166 6.91 -18.48 2.87
N PHE A 167 6.69 -17.18 3.05
CA PHE A 167 5.87 -16.61 4.12
C PHE A 167 4.65 -15.84 3.61
N GLU A 168 4.48 -15.76 2.28
CA GLU A 168 3.40 -15.03 1.62
C GLU A 168 3.35 -13.54 2.01
N LEU A 169 4.50 -12.94 2.32
CA LEU A 169 4.60 -11.57 2.76
C LEU A 169 4.70 -10.62 1.56
N LEU A 170 3.88 -9.58 1.56
CA LEU A 170 3.93 -8.53 0.55
C LEU A 170 5.18 -7.67 0.74
N LEU A 171 6.10 -7.72 -0.24
CA LEU A 171 7.36 -6.98 -0.19
C LEU A 171 7.34 -5.68 -1.00
N ARG A 172 6.49 -5.61 -2.04
CA ARG A 172 6.29 -4.40 -2.85
C ARG A 172 4.89 -4.38 -3.39
N SER A 173 4.31 -3.19 -3.46
CA SER A 173 3.06 -2.94 -4.17
C SER A 173 3.16 -1.66 -4.98
N GLU A 174 2.45 -1.64 -6.10
CA GLU A 174 2.23 -0.47 -6.94
C GLU A 174 0.75 -0.29 -7.17
N LEU A 175 0.26 0.94 -7.01
CA LEU A 175 -1.04 1.39 -7.48
C LEU A 175 -0.86 1.96 -8.88
N LEU A 176 -1.58 1.44 -9.87
CA LEU A 176 -1.42 1.77 -11.27
C LEU A 176 -2.62 2.59 -11.77
N ASP A 177 -2.33 3.69 -12.47
CA ASP A 177 -3.35 4.44 -13.19
C ASP A 177 -3.88 3.64 -14.42
N PRO A 178 -4.91 4.14 -15.12
CA PRO A 178 -5.44 3.46 -16.31
C PRO A 178 -4.42 3.29 -17.46
N ASP A 179 -3.35 4.09 -17.47
CA ASP A 179 -2.28 4.02 -18.46
C ASP A 179 -1.16 3.05 -18.04
N GLY A 180 -1.26 2.48 -16.83
CA GLY A 180 -0.31 1.51 -16.27
C GLY A 180 0.90 2.16 -15.58
N ASN A 181 0.87 3.48 -15.32
CA ASN A 181 1.92 4.15 -14.58
C ASN A 181 1.68 3.99 -13.09
N ALA A 182 2.75 3.75 -12.33
CA ALA A 182 2.68 3.67 -10.88
C ALA A 182 2.52 5.06 -10.27
N VAL A 183 1.35 5.34 -9.67
CA VAL A 183 1.03 6.60 -8.97
C VAL A 183 1.41 6.54 -7.50
N GLU A 184 1.43 5.34 -6.94
CA GLU A 184 1.83 5.06 -5.57
C GLU A 184 2.63 3.77 -5.52
N GLN A 185 3.60 3.70 -4.62
CA GLN A 185 4.45 2.52 -4.47
C GLN A 185 4.91 2.39 -3.02
N ILE A 186 4.86 1.16 -2.52
CA ILE A 186 5.54 0.75 -1.29
C ILE A 186 6.52 -0.36 -1.65
N MET A 187 7.75 -0.29 -1.13
CA MET A 187 8.76 -1.32 -1.37
C MET A 187 9.66 -1.48 -0.14
N PHE A 188 9.70 -2.68 0.41
CA PHE A 188 10.69 -3.01 1.43
C PHE A 188 12.10 -2.99 0.84
N THR A 189 13.01 -2.30 1.51
CA THR A 189 14.44 -2.32 1.21
C THR A 189 15.18 -3.35 2.04
N ASP A 190 14.67 -3.60 3.25
CA ASP A 190 15.11 -4.63 4.18
C ASP A 190 13.93 -5.16 4.99
N ILE A 191 13.93 -6.47 5.29
CA ILE A 191 12.93 -7.09 6.15
C ILE A 191 13.49 -8.33 6.83
N LYS A 192 13.24 -8.44 8.13
CA LYS A 192 13.64 -9.55 8.96
C LYS A 192 12.43 -10.11 9.70
N LEU A 193 12.24 -11.41 9.61
CA LEU A 193 11.18 -12.15 10.30
C LEU A 193 11.71 -12.72 11.63
N TYR A 194 10.82 -12.81 12.61
CA TYR A 194 11.12 -13.30 13.96
C TYR A 194 10.04 -14.27 14.40
N GLU A 195 10.41 -15.24 15.23
CA GLU A 195 9.45 -16.11 15.92
C GLU A 195 8.68 -15.31 17.00
N SER A 196 9.37 -14.38 17.66
CA SER A 196 8.78 -13.45 18.63
C SER A 196 9.56 -12.14 18.66
N LEU A 197 8.88 -11.05 19.01
CA LEU A 197 9.48 -9.73 19.19
C LEU A 197 9.27 -9.22 20.62
N ASP A 198 10.28 -8.54 21.14
CA ASP A 198 10.20 -7.86 22.43
C ASP A 198 9.20 -6.70 22.34
N SER A 199 8.33 -6.57 23.34
CA SER A 199 7.33 -5.50 23.37
C SER A 199 7.97 -4.12 23.57
N ASP A 200 9.16 -4.03 24.14
CA ASP A 200 9.90 -2.77 24.32
C ASP A 200 10.23 -2.10 22.97
N LEU A 201 10.31 -2.87 21.88
CA LEU A 201 10.50 -2.34 20.53
C LEU A 201 9.31 -1.54 20.01
N LEU A 202 8.13 -1.77 20.58
CA LEU A 202 6.87 -1.10 20.23
C LEU A 202 6.61 0.17 21.07
N GLU A 203 7.42 0.42 22.10
CA GLU A 203 7.31 1.62 22.92
C GLU A 203 7.80 2.86 22.15
N PRO A 204 7.12 4.02 22.32
CA PRO A 204 7.54 5.25 21.67
C PRO A 204 8.92 5.73 22.15
N ASN A 205 9.67 6.37 21.25
CA ASN A 205 10.97 6.98 21.59
C ASN A 205 10.84 8.19 22.50
N VAL A 206 9.66 8.80 22.59
CA VAL A 206 9.39 10.02 23.37
C VAL A 206 8.44 9.72 24.51
N SER A 207 8.71 10.27 25.69
CA SER A 207 7.90 10.03 26.90
C SER A 207 6.50 10.67 26.86
N GLY A 208 6.21 11.53 25.90
CA GLY A 208 4.93 12.24 25.74
C GLY A 208 4.53 13.19 26.87
N ARG A 209 5.36 13.35 27.94
CA ARG A 209 5.02 14.16 29.13
C ARG A 209 4.88 15.66 28.83
N GLU A 210 5.55 16.14 27.78
CA GLU A 210 5.53 17.55 27.35
C GLU A 210 4.71 17.77 26.07
N PHE A 211 3.91 16.78 25.68
CA PHE A 211 3.14 16.81 24.46
C PHE A 211 1.69 17.21 24.71
N THR A 212 1.13 17.96 23.77
CA THR A 212 -0.30 18.22 23.73
C THR A 212 -1.01 16.99 23.18
N TRP A 213 -1.91 16.41 23.94
CA TRP A 213 -2.73 15.29 23.54
C TRP A 213 -4.02 15.83 22.92
N VAL A 214 -4.26 15.50 21.64
CA VAL A 214 -5.47 15.88 20.92
C VAL A 214 -6.32 14.61 20.80
N PRO A 215 -7.44 14.50 21.56
CA PRO A 215 -8.40 13.42 21.34
C PRO A 215 -9.05 13.57 19.96
N ASP A 216 -9.42 12.46 19.36
CA ASP A 216 -10.11 12.43 18.07
C ASP A 216 -11.46 13.20 18.06
N ASP A 217 -12.11 13.30 19.21
CA ASP A 217 -13.35 14.08 19.40
C ASP A 217 -13.22 15.59 19.16
N GLU A 218 -11.97 16.12 19.14
CA GLU A 218 -11.71 17.55 18.86
C GLU A 218 -11.35 17.82 17.39
N THR A 219 -11.07 16.82 16.58
CA THR A 219 -11.11 17.01 15.14
C THR A 219 -12.57 17.18 14.77
N ASP A 220 -12.94 18.44 14.55
CA ASP A 220 -14.25 18.91 14.14
C ASP A 220 -14.77 18.03 12.96
N HIS A 221 -15.28 16.86 13.32
CA HIS A 221 -16.17 16.15 12.44
C HIS A 221 -17.42 16.99 12.44
N ASP A 222 -17.41 18.03 11.59
CA ASP A 222 -18.62 18.78 11.24
C ASP A 222 -19.78 17.80 11.29
N GLU A 223 -20.71 17.98 12.25
CA GLU A 223 -21.92 17.16 12.30
C GLU A 223 -22.39 17.03 10.85
N PRO A 224 -22.58 15.82 10.32
CA PRO A 224 -22.91 15.65 8.92
C PRO A 224 -24.14 16.51 8.63
N MET A 225 -23.94 17.66 7.95
CA MET A 225 -25.04 18.51 7.57
C MET A 225 -26.03 17.65 6.78
N PRO A 226 -27.31 17.79 7.05
CA PRO A 226 -28.33 17.01 6.34
C PRO A 226 -28.10 17.19 4.84
N VAL A 227 -27.91 16.06 4.17
CA VAL A 227 -27.71 16.01 2.72
C VAL A 227 -28.86 16.73 2.05
N ASP A 228 -28.56 17.73 1.21
CA ASP A 228 -29.59 18.34 0.37
C ASP A 228 -30.23 17.24 -0.48
N PRO A 229 -31.54 16.97 -0.32
CA PRO A 229 -32.23 15.91 -1.05
C PRO A 229 -32.19 16.09 -2.57
N ASN A 230 -31.81 17.30 -3.05
CA ASN A 230 -31.66 17.60 -4.47
C ASN A 230 -30.29 17.14 -5.03
N TRP A 231 -29.33 16.79 -4.19
CA TRP A 231 -28.05 16.26 -4.63
C TRP A 231 -28.11 14.73 -4.78
N GLN A 232 -27.98 14.26 -6.01
CA GLN A 232 -27.96 12.83 -6.34
C GLN A 232 -26.81 12.52 -7.29
N VAL A 233 -26.12 11.41 -7.06
CA VAL A 233 -25.17 10.85 -8.02
C VAL A 233 -25.96 10.27 -9.19
N LYS A 234 -26.03 11.00 -10.31
CA LYS A 234 -26.81 10.58 -11.50
C LYS A 234 -26.19 9.39 -12.24
N ASN A 235 -24.85 9.35 -12.32
CA ASN A 235 -24.14 8.31 -13.03
C ASN A 235 -23.05 7.73 -12.11
N LYS A 236 -23.21 6.47 -11.76
CA LYS A 236 -22.25 5.72 -10.94
C LYS A 236 -21.75 4.52 -11.75
N PRO A 237 -20.43 4.31 -11.91
CA PRO A 237 -19.93 3.13 -12.58
C PRO A 237 -20.41 1.85 -11.89
N LYS A 238 -20.53 0.77 -12.65
CA LYS A 238 -20.99 -0.53 -12.13
C LYS A 238 -20.08 -0.98 -10.98
N GLY A 239 -20.67 -1.41 -9.86
CA GLY A 239 -19.94 -1.90 -8.69
C GLY A 239 -19.38 -0.81 -7.76
N PHE A 240 -19.57 0.47 -8.06
CA PHE A 240 -19.23 1.53 -7.11
C PHE A 240 -20.39 1.75 -6.13
N MET A 241 -20.06 1.98 -4.87
CA MET A 241 -21.00 2.38 -3.83
C MET A 241 -20.70 3.81 -3.39
N LEU A 242 -21.72 4.53 -2.94
CA LEU A 242 -21.50 5.81 -2.28
C LEU A 242 -20.97 5.51 -0.88
N ALA A 243 -19.70 5.79 -0.65
CA ALA A 243 -19.05 5.53 0.64
C ALA A 243 -19.35 6.64 1.64
N HIS A 244 -19.38 7.89 1.19
CA HIS A 244 -19.53 9.04 2.06
C HIS A 244 -20.11 10.23 1.31
N HIS A 245 -20.92 11.07 2.00
CA HIS A 245 -21.50 12.28 1.45
C HIS A 245 -21.50 13.36 2.53
N ASN A 246 -20.64 14.39 2.40
CA ASN A 246 -20.56 15.54 3.28
C ASN A 246 -20.79 16.83 2.52
N MET A 247 -21.50 17.75 3.16
CA MET A 247 -21.56 19.14 2.73
C MET A 247 -20.64 19.98 3.62
N HIS A 248 -19.68 20.67 3.00
CA HIS A 248 -18.87 21.66 3.70
C HIS A 248 -19.38 23.07 3.39
N LYS A 249 -19.55 23.91 4.41
CA LYS A 249 -19.73 25.35 4.19
C LYS A 249 -18.42 25.90 3.64
N LEU A 250 -18.45 26.40 2.41
CA LEU A 250 -17.35 27.23 1.93
C LEU A 250 -17.34 28.50 2.81
N GLN A 251 -16.23 28.72 3.52
CA GLN A 251 -15.98 29.99 4.15
C GLN A 251 -15.99 31.05 3.05
N GLU A 252 -16.90 32.03 3.15
CA GLU A 252 -16.89 33.18 2.25
C GLU A 252 -15.53 33.87 2.39
N THR A 253 -14.67 33.70 1.42
CA THR A 253 -13.46 34.51 1.30
C THR A 253 -13.91 35.89 0.94
N ASN A 254 -13.97 36.82 1.93
CA ASN A 254 -14.05 38.25 1.72
C ASN A 254 -12.83 38.65 0.87
N ARG A 255 -12.95 38.63 -0.45
CA ARG A 255 -12.05 39.36 -1.33
C ARG A 255 -12.59 40.81 -1.39
N PRO A 256 -11.78 41.80 -0.96
CA PRO A 256 -12.13 43.19 -1.27
C PRO A 256 -12.07 43.38 -2.79
N VAL A 257 -13.05 44.06 -3.32
CA VAL A 257 -13.16 44.53 -4.71
C VAL A 257 -12.07 45.55 -5.01
#